data_60d9aa671aca8646480ea1ef68eede5e
#
_entry.id   60d9aa671aca8646480ea1ef68eede5e
#
_cell.length_a   1.000
_cell.length_b   1.000
_cell.length_c   1.000
_cell.angle_alpha   90.00
_cell.angle_beta   90.00
_cell.angle_gamma   90.00
#
_symmetry.space_group_name_H-M   'P 1'
#
loop_
_entity.id
_entity.type
_entity.pdbx_description
1 polymer ?
#
loop_
_entity_poly.entity_id
_entity_poly.type
_entity_poly.pdbx_seq_one_letter_code
_entity_poly.pdbx_strand_id
1 'polypeptide(L)'
;MRRPASLLLLLATAVAALAQNPPQSFEQLSEKGQQAYEANRLADAVELYSRAVKLRPEWAQGWWALGMIEYQRDQYPECRDALTRMVKLDSSAAAGFALLGLCEFRIKQYEAAFQHLKKGHMLVPATQPGGPLLDIADYHLALLLNQQGAFEVAQEILMRVARKVRNNPDMMLAAGLSALRLPILPSEIPANQRDVVAMAGKAFWDLAAESPEAAEADFKALVAKYPKFPSVHYFYGTFLAARYPEQCVPEFLQELSITPDSVPARVQLSLRNLIEENLDEALKFAREAVALSPDSVGAQLALAKALRAKGDNEGALAAFLVGERLDPVSPSIRLLMVNTYRALNRIDDMRRENAEYERLKAEQGTWP
;
A
#
# COMPACT_ATOMS: atom_id res chain seq x y z
N MET A 1 -93.04 -1.75 -49.88
CA MET A 1 -92.68 -3.08 -49.33
C MET A 1 -91.25 -3.44 -49.83
N ARG A 2 -90.24 -3.30 -49.03
CA ARG A 2 -88.94 -3.96 -49.17
C ARG A 2 -88.15 -3.63 -47.87
N ARG A 3 -87.80 -4.66 -47.08
CA ARG A 3 -86.99 -4.60 -45.90
C ARG A 3 -85.49 -4.49 -46.32
N PRO A 4 -84.66 -3.67 -45.68
CA PRO A 4 -83.20 -3.81 -45.82
C PRO A 4 -82.64 -4.76 -44.80
N ALA A 5 -81.75 -5.64 -45.26
CA ALA A 5 -80.95 -6.58 -44.48
C ALA A 5 -79.94 -5.88 -43.60
N SER A 6 -79.93 -6.25 -42.33
CA SER A 6 -78.91 -5.79 -41.35
C SER A 6 -77.63 -6.55 -41.61
N LEU A 7 -76.56 -5.78 -41.92
CA LEU A 7 -75.17 -6.26 -42.00
C LEU A 7 -74.53 -6.17 -40.60
N LEU A 8 -74.39 -7.30 -39.92
CA LEU A 8 -73.60 -7.41 -38.67
C LEU A 8 -72.13 -7.45 -39.04
N LEU A 9 -71.43 -6.35 -38.73
CA LEU A 9 -69.99 -6.24 -38.83
C LEU A 9 -69.40 -6.84 -37.56
N LEU A 10 -68.85 -8.07 -37.66
CA LEU A 10 -68.04 -8.67 -36.61
C LEU A 10 -66.63 -7.97 -36.60
N LEU A 11 -66.40 -7.06 -35.64
CA LEU A 11 -65.07 -6.56 -35.32
C LEU A 11 -64.33 -7.67 -34.54
N ALA A 12 -63.52 -8.43 -35.26
CA ALA A 12 -62.50 -9.28 -34.63
C ALA A 12 -61.37 -8.40 -34.12
N THR A 13 -61.39 -8.05 -32.82
CA THR A 13 -60.24 -7.44 -32.12
C THR A 13 -59.17 -8.51 -31.96
N ALA A 14 -58.19 -8.47 -32.84
CA ALA A 14 -56.93 -9.21 -32.64
C ALA A 14 -56.17 -8.52 -31.48
N VAL A 15 -56.35 -9.00 -30.27
CA VAL A 15 -55.43 -8.73 -29.15
C VAL A 15 -54.18 -9.50 -29.48
N ALA A 16 -53.21 -8.81 -30.11
CA ALA A 16 -51.85 -9.30 -30.17
C ALA A 16 -51.31 -9.34 -28.74
N ALA A 17 -51.43 -10.50 -28.11
CA ALA A 17 -50.70 -10.77 -26.87
C ALA A 17 -49.20 -10.64 -27.19
N LEU A 18 -48.63 -9.51 -26.85
CA LEU A 18 -47.18 -9.38 -26.70
C LEU A 18 -46.79 -10.50 -25.73
N ALA A 19 -46.22 -11.57 -26.28
CA ALA A 19 -45.63 -12.64 -25.51
C ALA A 19 -44.50 -12.04 -24.70
N GLN A 20 -44.83 -11.52 -23.52
CA GLN A 20 -43.81 -11.17 -22.55
C GLN A 20 -43.14 -12.49 -22.17
N ASN A 21 -41.89 -12.67 -22.59
CA ASN A 21 -41.07 -13.75 -22.08
C ASN A 21 -41.22 -13.77 -20.54
N PRO A 22 -41.52 -14.94 -19.95
CA PRO A 22 -41.67 -15.01 -18.50
C PRO A 22 -40.40 -14.39 -17.84
N PRO A 23 -40.58 -13.68 -16.73
CA PRO A 23 -39.43 -13.06 -16.05
C PRO A 23 -38.40 -14.16 -15.79
N GLN A 24 -37.15 -13.91 -16.25
CA GLN A 24 -36.07 -14.86 -16.06
C GLN A 24 -35.79 -15.05 -14.57
N SER A 25 -35.59 -16.29 -14.14
CA SER A 25 -35.20 -16.58 -12.75
C SER A 25 -33.78 -16.08 -12.48
N PHE A 26 -33.45 -15.97 -11.20
CA PHE A 26 -32.09 -15.66 -10.78
C PHE A 26 -31.06 -16.62 -11.38
N GLU A 27 -31.36 -17.93 -11.35
CA GLU A 27 -30.51 -19.00 -11.89
C GLU A 27 -30.27 -18.82 -13.40
N GLN A 28 -31.30 -18.53 -14.14
CA GLN A 28 -31.20 -18.27 -15.59
C GLN A 28 -30.41 -17.02 -15.91
N LEU A 29 -30.54 -15.95 -15.10
CA LEU A 29 -29.82 -14.71 -15.30
C LEU A 29 -28.35 -14.87 -14.97
N SER A 30 -28.03 -15.54 -13.87
CA SER A 30 -26.65 -15.78 -13.45
C SER A 30 -25.88 -16.67 -14.42
N GLU A 31 -26.51 -17.76 -14.90
CA GLU A 31 -25.96 -18.67 -15.91
C GLU A 31 -25.69 -17.95 -17.24
N LYS A 32 -26.72 -17.24 -17.76
CA LYS A 32 -26.55 -16.45 -19.00
C LYS A 32 -25.51 -15.33 -18.86
N GLY A 33 -25.44 -14.71 -17.71
CA GLY A 33 -24.42 -13.72 -17.39
C GLY A 33 -23.00 -14.31 -17.48
N GLN A 34 -22.80 -15.49 -16.92
CA GLN A 34 -21.55 -16.23 -17.03
C GLN A 34 -21.21 -16.58 -18.48
N GLN A 35 -22.17 -17.13 -19.23
CA GLN A 35 -21.99 -17.47 -20.65
C GLN A 35 -21.68 -16.24 -21.52
N ALA A 36 -22.30 -15.09 -21.21
CA ALA A 36 -22.03 -13.85 -21.92
C ALA A 36 -20.60 -13.34 -21.61
N TYR A 37 -20.16 -13.44 -20.34
CA TYR A 37 -18.81 -13.08 -19.92
C TYR A 37 -17.75 -13.97 -20.61
N GLU A 38 -17.93 -15.28 -20.59
CA GLU A 38 -17.05 -16.26 -21.25
C GLU A 38 -16.95 -16.05 -22.76
N ALA A 39 -18.05 -15.59 -23.36
CA ALA A 39 -18.10 -15.21 -24.78
C ALA A 39 -17.56 -13.80 -25.06
N ASN A 40 -16.97 -13.12 -24.06
CA ASN A 40 -16.48 -11.74 -24.13
C ASN A 40 -17.54 -10.70 -24.51
N ARG A 41 -18.83 -11.01 -24.27
CA ARG A 41 -19.96 -10.08 -24.47
C ARG A 41 -20.21 -9.30 -23.18
N LEU A 42 -19.26 -8.41 -22.86
CA LEU A 42 -19.19 -7.75 -21.55
C LEU A 42 -20.44 -6.91 -21.24
N ALA A 43 -21.01 -6.21 -22.24
CA ALA A 43 -22.22 -5.40 -22.05
C ALA A 43 -23.43 -6.26 -21.68
N ASP A 44 -23.62 -7.40 -22.38
CA ASP A 44 -24.71 -8.35 -22.11
C ASP A 44 -24.53 -8.96 -20.71
N ALA A 45 -23.28 -9.29 -20.33
CA ALA A 45 -22.95 -9.83 -19.01
C ALA A 45 -23.32 -8.85 -17.90
N VAL A 46 -22.99 -7.57 -18.05
CA VAL A 46 -23.36 -6.51 -17.09
C VAL A 46 -24.88 -6.41 -16.95
N GLU A 47 -25.64 -6.40 -18.07
CA GLU A 47 -27.09 -6.34 -18.00
C GLU A 47 -27.67 -7.53 -17.23
N LEU A 48 -27.22 -8.75 -17.55
CA LEU A 48 -27.71 -9.99 -16.95
C LEU A 48 -27.36 -10.08 -15.46
N TYR A 49 -26.12 -9.81 -15.09
CA TYR A 49 -25.71 -9.77 -13.67
C TYR A 49 -26.40 -8.66 -12.90
N SER A 50 -26.61 -7.47 -13.49
CA SER A 50 -27.34 -6.37 -12.86
C SER A 50 -28.79 -6.75 -12.55
N ARG A 51 -29.44 -7.54 -13.41
CA ARG A 51 -30.77 -8.08 -13.16
C ARG A 51 -30.72 -9.17 -12.09
N ALA A 52 -29.72 -10.05 -12.12
CA ALA A 52 -29.56 -11.12 -11.13
C ALA A 52 -29.37 -10.58 -9.70
N VAL A 53 -28.49 -9.58 -9.50
CA VAL A 53 -28.25 -8.99 -8.18
C VAL A 53 -29.44 -8.16 -7.68
N LYS A 54 -30.32 -7.67 -8.55
CA LYS A 54 -31.61 -7.06 -8.15
C LYS A 54 -32.57 -8.08 -7.57
N LEU A 55 -32.56 -9.34 -8.09
CA LEU A 55 -33.38 -10.43 -7.57
C LEU A 55 -32.78 -11.00 -6.26
N ARG A 56 -31.46 -10.98 -6.13
CA ARG A 56 -30.75 -11.52 -4.95
C ARG A 56 -29.61 -10.55 -4.52
N PRO A 57 -29.95 -9.46 -3.81
CA PRO A 57 -28.99 -8.42 -3.43
C PRO A 57 -27.86 -8.88 -2.49
N GLU A 58 -28.06 -9.99 -1.77
CA GLU A 58 -27.08 -10.62 -0.90
C GLU A 58 -26.07 -11.53 -1.64
N TRP A 59 -26.16 -11.64 -2.96
CA TRP A 59 -25.26 -12.48 -3.75
C TRP A 59 -23.92 -11.79 -4.01
N ALA A 60 -22.95 -12.00 -3.11
CA ALA A 60 -21.62 -11.37 -3.17
C ALA A 60 -20.87 -11.67 -4.47
N GLN A 61 -20.97 -12.92 -4.99
CA GLN A 61 -20.32 -13.32 -6.23
C GLN A 61 -20.85 -12.56 -7.47
N GLY A 62 -22.13 -12.19 -7.46
CA GLY A 62 -22.71 -11.38 -8.54
C GLY A 62 -22.18 -9.95 -8.52
N TRP A 63 -22.04 -9.35 -7.35
CA TRP A 63 -21.43 -8.04 -7.20
C TRP A 63 -19.95 -8.05 -7.55
N TRP A 64 -19.22 -9.12 -7.21
CA TRP A 64 -17.84 -9.33 -7.65
C TRP A 64 -17.75 -9.40 -9.17
N ALA A 65 -18.59 -10.21 -9.84
CA ALA A 65 -18.61 -10.35 -11.30
C ALA A 65 -18.87 -8.99 -11.98
N LEU A 66 -19.87 -8.23 -11.50
CA LEU A 66 -20.12 -6.87 -12.00
C LEU A 66 -18.91 -5.97 -11.85
N GLY A 67 -18.33 -5.90 -10.66
CA GLY A 67 -17.15 -5.05 -10.42
C GLY A 67 -15.98 -5.41 -11.34
N MET A 68 -15.70 -6.70 -11.51
CA MET A 68 -14.63 -7.18 -12.38
C MET A 68 -14.88 -6.84 -13.86
N ILE A 69 -16.12 -7.04 -14.34
CA ILE A 69 -16.48 -6.72 -15.73
C ILE A 69 -16.43 -5.22 -15.99
N GLU A 70 -16.93 -4.40 -15.04
CA GLU A 70 -16.89 -2.94 -15.18
C GLU A 70 -15.46 -2.40 -15.12
N TYR A 71 -14.57 -3.02 -14.32
CA TYR A 71 -13.13 -2.72 -14.36
C TYR A 71 -12.52 -2.98 -15.74
N GLN A 72 -12.83 -4.13 -16.36
CA GLN A 72 -12.36 -4.47 -17.71
C GLN A 72 -12.90 -3.53 -18.79
N ARG A 73 -14.04 -2.89 -18.55
CA ARG A 73 -14.67 -1.92 -19.45
C ARG A 73 -14.23 -0.48 -19.19
N ASP A 74 -13.28 -0.26 -18.28
CA ASP A 74 -12.86 1.07 -17.79
C ASP A 74 -14.00 1.91 -17.17
N GLN A 75 -15.09 1.25 -16.72
CA GLN A 75 -16.20 1.89 -16.03
C GLN A 75 -15.93 1.87 -14.51
N TYR A 76 -14.94 2.66 -14.10
CA TYR A 76 -14.43 2.64 -12.72
C TYR A 76 -15.43 3.11 -11.65
N PRO A 77 -16.32 4.09 -11.91
CA PRO A 77 -17.38 4.45 -10.96
C PRO A 77 -18.34 3.27 -10.69
N GLU A 78 -18.78 2.57 -11.73
CA GLU A 78 -19.70 1.43 -11.65
C GLU A 78 -19.00 0.23 -10.98
N CYS A 79 -17.72 0.01 -11.30
CA CYS A 79 -16.85 -0.96 -10.63
C CYS A 79 -16.83 -0.71 -9.11
N ARG A 80 -16.51 0.52 -8.69
CA ARG A 80 -16.51 0.93 -7.27
C ARG A 80 -17.85 0.64 -6.60
N ASP A 81 -18.96 1.01 -7.24
CA ASP A 81 -20.30 0.86 -6.65
C ASP A 81 -20.67 -0.62 -6.46
N ALA A 82 -20.37 -1.47 -7.43
CA ALA A 82 -20.58 -2.91 -7.33
C ALA A 82 -19.71 -3.54 -6.23
N LEU A 83 -18.41 -3.23 -6.22
CA LEU A 83 -17.47 -3.79 -5.22
C LEU A 83 -17.72 -3.25 -3.81
N THR A 84 -18.22 -2.02 -3.66
CA THR A 84 -18.67 -1.52 -2.36
C THR A 84 -19.81 -2.38 -1.78
N ARG A 85 -20.70 -2.91 -2.61
CA ARG A 85 -21.73 -3.86 -2.18
C ARG A 85 -21.12 -5.20 -1.82
N MET A 86 -20.20 -5.69 -2.65
CA MET A 86 -19.52 -6.96 -2.46
C MET A 86 -18.78 -7.03 -1.12
N VAL A 87 -17.92 -6.04 -0.81
CA VAL A 87 -17.11 -6.05 0.43
C VAL A 87 -17.94 -5.83 1.71
N LYS A 88 -19.15 -5.28 1.60
CA LYS A 88 -20.12 -5.24 2.71
C LYS A 88 -20.73 -6.60 3.01
N LEU A 89 -20.88 -7.45 1.99
CA LEU A 89 -21.41 -8.81 2.12
C LEU A 89 -20.32 -9.80 2.56
N ASP A 90 -19.10 -9.58 2.10
CA ASP A 90 -17.94 -10.38 2.48
C ASP A 90 -16.76 -9.47 2.88
N SER A 91 -16.65 -9.21 4.18
CA SER A 91 -15.59 -8.36 4.76
C SER A 91 -14.23 -9.04 4.85
N SER A 92 -14.11 -10.31 4.45
CA SER A 92 -12.88 -11.09 4.41
C SER A 92 -12.27 -11.22 3.02
N ALA A 93 -12.96 -10.71 1.99
CA ALA A 93 -12.55 -10.84 0.59
C ALA A 93 -11.38 -9.88 0.24
N ALA A 94 -10.15 -10.32 0.44
CA ALA A 94 -8.94 -9.55 0.10
C ALA A 94 -8.98 -9.03 -1.35
N ALA A 95 -9.31 -9.89 -2.33
CA ALA A 95 -9.41 -9.52 -3.74
C ALA A 95 -10.50 -8.45 -3.99
N GLY A 96 -11.61 -8.50 -3.24
CA GLY A 96 -12.69 -7.52 -3.32
C GLY A 96 -12.23 -6.12 -2.90
N PHE A 97 -11.55 -6.03 -1.78
CA PHE A 97 -10.95 -4.78 -1.30
C PHE A 97 -9.85 -4.27 -2.24
N ALA A 98 -9.00 -5.18 -2.75
CA ALA A 98 -7.95 -4.83 -3.70
C ALA A 98 -8.53 -4.19 -4.97
N LEU A 99 -9.50 -4.85 -5.62
CA LEU A 99 -10.10 -4.34 -6.85
C LEU A 99 -10.92 -3.06 -6.61
N LEU A 100 -11.62 -2.95 -5.45
CA LEU A 100 -12.31 -1.73 -5.06
C LEU A 100 -11.33 -0.55 -4.97
N GLY A 101 -10.22 -0.72 -4.25
CA GLY A 101 -9.20 0.31 -4.14
C GLY A 101 -8.55 0.68 -5.47
N LEU A 102 -8.38 -0.28 -6.39
CA LEU A 102 -7.91 0.01 -7.75
C LEU A 102 -8.93 0.87 -8.54
N CYS A 103 -10.23 0.58 -8.44
CA CYS A 103 -11.28 1.40 -9.09
C CYS A 103 -11.25 2.83 -8.53
N GLU A 104 -11.14 2.98 -7.21
CA GLU A 104 -11.07 4.28 -6.54
C GLU A 104 -9.79 5.06 -6.93
N PHE A 105 -8.65 4.38 -7.04
CA PHE A 105 -7.41 4.99 -7.52
C PHE A 105 -7.56 5.55 -8.94
N ARG A 106 -8.20 4.81 -9.84
CA ARG A 106 -8.43 5.22 -11.24
C ARG A 106 -9.33 6.46 -11.35
N ILE A 107 -10.27 6.65 -10.43
CA ILE A 107 -11.12 7.86 -10.34
C ILE A 107 -10.56 8.92 -9.38
N LYS A 108 -9.30 8.77 -8.96
CA LYS A 108 -8.55 9.71 -8.10
C LYS A 108 -9.15 9.91 -6.71
N GLN A 109 -9.89 8.94 -6.20
CA GLN A 109 -10.36 8.91 -4.81
C GLN A 109 -9.27 8.30 -3.91
N TYR A 110 -8.12 8.96 -3.83
CA TYR A 110 -6.89 8.39 -3.26
C TYR A 110 -7.01 8.00 -1.79
N GLU A 111 -7.75 8.77 -0.98
CA GLU A 111 -7.95 8.42 0.43
C GLU A 111 -8.77 7.13 0.59
N ALA A 112 -9.88 7.00 -0.13
CA ALA A 112 -10.69 5.78 -0.12
C ALA A 112 -9.88 4.58 -0.68
N ALA A 113 -9.17 4.79 -1.79
CA ALA A 113 -8.29 3.81 -2.39
C ALA A 113 -7.24 3.30 -1.39
N PHE A 114 -6.60 4.20 -0.65
CA PHE A 114 -5.62 3.85 0.38
C PHE A 114 -6.22 2.92 1.43
N GLN A 115 -7.38 3.27 1.99
CA GLN A 115 -8.04 2.47 3.02
C GLN A 115 -8.41 1.07 2.52
N HIS A 116 -8.96 0.97 1.31
CA HIS A 116 -9.37 -0.32 0.75
C HIS A 116 -8.18 -1.17 0.28
N LEU A 117 -7.16 -0.57 -0.36
CA LEU A 117 -5.93 -1.29 -0.73
C LEU A 117 -5.21 -1.80 0.52
N LYS A 118 -5.07 -0.97 1.56
CA LYS A 118 -4.50 -1.38 2.85
C LYS A 118 -5.29 -2.54 3.46
N LYS A 119 -6.62 -2.47 3.47
CA LYS A 119 -7.46 -3.56 3.97
C LYS A 119 -7.27 -4.83 3.17
N GLY A 120 -7.25 -4.76 1.84
CA GLY A 120 -6.98 -5.89 0.95
C GLY A 120 -5.63 -6.53 1.26
N HIS A 121 -4.57 -5.71 1.41
CA HIS A 121 -3.23 -6.14 1.77
C HIS A 121 -3.19 -6.90 3.11
N MET A 122 -3.80 -6.33 4.16
CA MET A 122 -3.82 -6.93 5.51
C MET A 122 -4.62 -8.24 5.60
N LEU A 123 -5.57 -8.47 4.70
CA LEU A 123 -6.35 -9.71 4.66
C LEU A 123 -5.59 -10.88 4.00
N VAL A 124 -4.44 -10.64 3.37
CA VAL A 124 -3.60 -11.69 2.77
C VAL A 124 -2.68 -12.27 3.85
N PRO A 125 -2.77 -13.57 4.18
CA PRO A 125 -1.85 -14.17 5.12
C PRO A 125 -0.40 -14.10 4.59
N ALA A 126 0.57 -13.82 5.48
CA ALA A 126 1.99 -13.77 5.13
C ALA A 126 2.52 -15.08 4.50
N THR A 127 1.87 -16.19 4.82
CA THR A 127 2.22 -17.55 4.34
C THR A 127 1.63 -17.90 2.97
N GLN A 128 0.72 -17.07 2.44
CA GLN A 128 0.10 -17.30 1.14
C GLN A 128 0.54 -16.21 0.16
N PRO A 129 1.15 -16.57 -0.98
CA PRO A 129 1.46 -15.58 -2.01
C PRO A 129 0.15 -14.99 -2.55
N GLY A 130 0.03 -13.68 -2.55
CA GLY A 130 -1.03 -12.98 -3.27
C GLY A 130 -0.95 -13.31 -4.78
N GLY A 131 -2.10 -13.35 -5.45
CA GLY A 131 -2.13 -13.47 -6.91
C GLY A 131 -1.83 -12.13 -7.60
N PRO A 132 -1.76 -12.12 -8.96
CA PRO A 132 -1.42 -10.92 -9.73
C PRO A 132 -2.23 -9.66 -9.41
N LEU A 133 -3.52 -9.81 -9.09
CA LEU A 133 -4.38 -8.70 -8.68
C LEU A 133 -3.87 -8.04 -7.39
N LEU A 134 -3.45 -8.84 -6.41
CA LEU A 134 -2.96 -8.34 -5.13
C LEU A 134 -1.58 -7.70 -5.28
N ASP A 135 -0.72 -8.22 -6.15
CA ASP A 135 0.57 -7.59 -6.46
C ASP A 135 0.38 -6.22 -7.16
N ILE A 136 -0.62 -6.08 -8.03
CA ILE A 136 -1.01 -4.79 -8.63
C ILE A 136 -1.60 -3.85 -7.56
N ALA A 137 -2.43 -4.35 -6.66
CA ALA A 137 -2.99 -3.58 -5.56
C ALA A 137 -1.88 -3.07 -4.61
N ASP A 138 -0.92 -3.92 -4.27
CA ASP A 138 0.24 -3.59 -3.43
C ASP A 138 1.11 -2.50 -4.09
N TYR A 139 1.32 -2.57 -5.41
CA TYR A 139 1.98 -1.50 -6.14
C TYR A 139 1.25 -0.15 -6.00
N HIS A 140 -0.08 -0.12 -6.15
CA HIS A 140 -0.86 1.11 -6.00
C HIS A 140 -0.90 1.59 -4.55
N LEU A 141 -0.93 0.67 -3.58
CA LEU A 141 -0.80 1.00 -2.16
C LEU A 141 0.55 1.68 -1.88
N ALA A 142 1.64 1.14 -2.42
CA ALA A 142 2.96 1.74 -2.27
C ALA A 142 3.05 3.14 -2.90
N LEU A 143 2.39 3.39 -4.04
CA LEU A 143 2.29 4.74 -4.61
C LEU A 143 1.62 5.72 -3.65
N LEU A 144 0.51 5.33 -3.01
CA LEU A 144 -0.20 6.19 -2.07
C LEU A 144 0.59 6.40 -0.77
N LEU A 145 1.31 5.37 -0.29
CA LEU A 145 2.23 5.50 0.83
C LEU A 145 3.37 6.48 0.51
N ASN A 146 3.93 6.43 -0.70
CA ASN A 146 4.94 7.40 -1.15
C ASN A 146 4.40 8.84 -1.12
N GLN A 147 3.17 9.08 -1.58
CA GLN A 147 2.55 10.40 -1.52
C GLN A 147 2.34 10.90 -0.09
N GLN A 148 2.13 9.99 0.86
CA GLN A 148 2.00 10.31 2.30
C GLN A 148 3.37 10.44 3.01
N GLY A 149 4.49 10.20 2.32
CA GLY A 149 5.84 10.23 2.89
C GLY A 149 6.21 8.98 3.69
N ALA A 150 5.39 7.93 3.65
CA ALA A 150 5.64 6.65 4.32
C ALA A 150 6.54 5.73 3.45
N PHE A 151 7.73 6.25 3.10
CA PHE A 151 8.62 5.64 2.11
C PHE A 151 9.14 4.26 2.55
N GLU A 152 9.45 4.08 3.82
CA GLU A 152 9.96 2.81 4.35
C GLU A 152 8.92 1.69 4.21
N VAL A 153 7.66 1.98 4.57
CA VAL A 153 6.54 1.03 4.41
C VAL A 153 6.29 0.71 2.93
N ALA A 154 6.34 1.74 2.07
CA ALA A 154 6.22 1.56 0.62
C ALA A 154 7.33 0.66 0.06
N GLN A 155 8.58 0.85 0.51
CA GLN A 155 9.72 0.02 0.11
C GLN A 155 9.53 -1.43 0.55
N GLU A 156 9.03 -1.68 1.74
CA GLU A 156 8.79 -3.03 2.26
C GLU A 156 7.75 -3.79 1.43
N ILE A 157 6.66 -3.11 1.06
CA ILE A 157 5.64 -3.66 0.15
C ILE A 157 6.24 -3.92 -1.24
N LEU A 158 6.96 -2.94 -1.82
CA LEU A 158 7.57 -3.08 -3.14
C LEU A 158 8.65 -4.17 -3.18
N MET A 159 9.39 -4.37 -2.09
CA MET A 159 10.36 -5.45 -1.97
C MET A 159 9.70 -6.83 -2.12
N ARG A 160 8.52 -7.02 -1.52
CA ARG A 160 7.74 -8.27 -1.66
C ARG A 160 7.22 -8.47 -3.07
N VAL A 161 6.77 -7.39 -3.72
CA VAL A 161 6.32 -7.44 -5.12
C VAL A 161 7.48 -7.74 -6.06
N ALA A 162 8.63 -7.09 -5.88
CA ALA A 162 9.80 -7.24 -6.75
C ALA A 162 10.39 -8.67 -6.76
N ARG A 163 10.25 -9.41 -5.65
CA ARG A 163 10.65 -10.84 -5.60
C ARG A 163 9.83 -11.75 -6.50
N LYS A 164 8.61 -11.33 -6.86
CA LYS A 164 7.67 -12.11 -7.68
C LYS A 164 7.58 -11.61 -9.11
N VAL A 165 7.59 -10.29 -9.28
CA VAL A 165 7.38 -9.62 -10.56
C VAL A 165 8.73 -9.19 -11.14
N ARG A 166 9.12 -9.78 -12.26
CA ARG A 166 10.37 -9.41 -12.95
C ARG A 166 10.10 -8.36 -14.03
N ASN A 167 11.02 -7.41 -14.17
CA ASN A 167 11.06 -6.45 -15.28
C ASN A 167 9.76 -5.67 -15.54
N ASN A 168 9.17 -5.08 -14.49
CA ASN A 168 8.05 -4.16 -14.64
C ASN A 168 8.54 -2.71 -14.49
N PRO A 169 8.64 -1.92 -15.59
CA PRO A 169 9.19 -0.56 -15.54
C PRO A 169 8.39 0.40 -14.64
N ASP A 170 7.06 0.26 -14.59
CA ASP A 170 6.23 1.16 -13.77
C ASP A 170 6.42 0.88 -12.27
N MET A 171 6.52 -0.38 -11.89
CA MET A 171 6.81 -0.78 -10.51
C MET A 171 8.24 -0.39 -10.11
N MET A 172 9.21 -0.50 -11.03
CA MET A 172 10.57 -0.01 -10.81
C MET A 172 10.60 1.52 -10.61
N LEU A 173 9.81 2.30 -11.38
CA LEU A 173 9.71 3.74 -11.15
C LEU A 173 9.12 4.05 -9.77
N ALA A 174 8.10 3.32 -9.31
CA ALA A 174 7.56 3.48 -7.97
C ALA A 174 8.61 3.21 -6.89
N ALA A 175 9.42 2.16 -7.07
CA ALA A 175 10.53 1.85 -6.17
C ALA A 175 11.59 2.95 -6.15
N GLY A 176 11.90 3.52 -7.32
CA GLY A 176 12.82 4.67 -7.43
C GLY A 176 12.29 5.92 -6.74
N LEU A 177 10.99 6.21 -6.87
CA LEU A 177 10.35 7.31 -6.14
C LEU A 177 10.45 7.10 -4.63
N SER A 178 10.18 5.89 -4.15
CA SER A 178 10.29 5.52 -2.75
C SER A 178 11.73 5.63 -2.23
N ALA A 179 12.69 5.10 -2.99
CA ALA A 179 14.11 5.10 -2.65
C ALA A 179 14.68 6.52 -2.56
N LEU A 180 14.27 7.40 -3.47
CA LEU A 180 14.67 8.82 -3.51
C LEU A 180 13.76 9.72 -2.68
N ARG A 181 12.79 9.16 -1.95
CA ARG A 181 11.88 9.89 -1.04
C ARG A 181 11.10 11.01 -1.74
N LEU A 182 10.62 10.74 -2.95
CA LEU A 182 9.86 11.67 -3.78
C LEU A 182 8.35 11.38 -3.61
N PRO A 183 7.56 12.27 -2.95
CA PRO A 183 6.15 12.03 -2.63
C PRO A 183 5.21 12.35 -3.81
N ILE A 184 5.54 11.86 -5.00
CA ILE A 184 4.81 12.09 -6.24
C ILE A 184 4.43 10.77 -6.93
N LEU A 185 3.48 10.81 -7.86
CA LEU A 185 3.13 9.68 -8.70
C LEU A 185 4.08 9.56 -9.91
N PRO A 186 4.22 8.37 -10.53
CA PRO A 186 5.05 8.19 -11.73
C PRO A 186 4.69 9.11 -12.91
N SER A 187 3.42 9.50 -13.03
CA SER A 187 2.95 10.46 -14.04
C SER A 187 3.40 11.90 -13.79
N GLU A 188 3.83 12.22 -12.57
CA GLU A 188 4.23 13.55 -12.14
C GLU A 188 5.75 13.74 -12.16
N ILE A 189 6.52 12.70 -12.51
CA ILE A 189 7.98 12.76 -12.54
C ILE A 189 8.41 13.76 -13.61
N PRO A 190 9.16 14.85 -13.24
CA PRO A 190 9.72 15.77 -14.21
C PRO A 190 10.64 15.04 -15.20
N ALA A 191 10.62 15.45 -16.47
CA ALA A 191 11.39 14.79 -17.53
C ALA A 191 12.90 14.70 -17.21
N ASN A 192 13.47 15.73 -16.57
CA ASN A 192 14.87 15.79 -16.16
C ASN A 192 15.19 14.92 -14.92
N GLN A 193 14.19 14.38 -14.21
CA GLN A 193 14.39 13.49 -13.07
C GLN A 193 14.05 12.02 -13.40
N ARG A 194 13.46 11.76 -14.57
CA ARG A 194 13.00 10.41 -14.92
C ARG A 194 14.13 9.39 -14.95
N ASP A 195 15.32 9.78 -15.39
CA ASP A 195 16.48 8.89 -15.46
C ASP A 195 17.03 8.53 -14.08
N VAL A 196 17.16 9.50 -13.16
CA VAL A 196 17.64 9.21 -11.80
C VAL A 196 16.64 8.31 -11.04
N VAL A 197 15.34 8.54 -11.20
CA VAL A 197 14.30 7.69 -10.62
C VAL A 197 14.36 6.28 -11.19
N ALA A 198 14.53 6.14 -12.51
CA ALA A 198 14.65 4.83 -13.16
C ALA A 198 15.89 4.07 -12.69
N MET A 199 17.04 4.75 -12.56
CA MET A 199 18.26 4.14 -12.05
C MET A 199 18.14 3.70 -10.59
N ALA A 200 17.54 4.53 -9.74
CA ALA A 200 17.29 4.18 -8.34
C ALA A 200 16.31 2.97 -8.24
N GLY A 201 15.27 2.97 -9.08
CA GLY A 201 14.32 1.87 -9.17
C GLY A 201 14.97 0.57 -9.61
N LYS A 202 15.92 0.61 -10.56
CA LYS A 202 16.67 -0.56 -10.99
C LYS A 202 17.55 -1.10 -9.86
N ALA A 203 18.30 -0.26 -9.18
CA ALA A 203 19.14 -0.67 -8.04
C ALA A 203 18.30 -1.33 -6.91
N PHE A 204 17.13 -0.75 -6.61
CA PHE A 204 16.17 -1.34 -5.67
C PHE A 204 15.68 -2.72 -6.14
N TRP A 205 15.34 -2.84 -7.43
CA TRP A 205 14.80 -4.08 -7.99
C TRP A 205 15.81 -5.22 -8.00
N ASP A 206 17.07 -4.93 -8.35
CA ASP A 206 18.15 -5.92 -8.34
C ASP A 206 18.50 -6.37 -6.91
N LEU A 207 18.39 -5.44 -5.93
CA LEU A 207 18.51 -5.79 -4.51
C LEU A 207 17.38 -6.75 -4.09
N ALA A 208 16.14 -6.47 -4.49
CA ALA A 208 14.99 -7.31 -4.17
C ALA A 208 15.04 -8.69 -4.85
N ALA A 209 15.64 -8.75 -6.05
CA ALA A 209 15.85 -9.98 -6.80
C ALA A 209 17.01 -10.84 -6.26
N GLU A 210 17.59 -10.48 -5.11
CA GLU A 210 18.72 -11.16 -4.47
C GLU A 210 19.97 -11.24 -5.39
N SER A 211 20.17 -10.17 -6.16
CA SER A 211 21.34 -9.97 -7.03
C SER A 211 22.24 -8.84 -6.47
N PRO A 212 22.89 -9.04 -5.32
CA PRO A 212 23.58 -7.97 -4.60
C PRO A 212 24.75 -7.36 -5.39
N GLU A 213 25.43 -8.11 -6.24
CA GLU A 213 26.52 -7.61 -7.07
C GLU A 213 26.00 -6.68 -8.17
N ALA A 214 24.86 -7.03 -8.79
CA ALA A 214 24.18 -6.17 -9.76
C ALA A 214 23.66 -4.90 -9.08
N ALA A 215 23.01 -5.04 -7.94
CA ALA A 215 22.53 -3.91 -7.14
C ALA A 215 23.69 -2.96 -6.77
N GLU A 216 24.83 -3.49 -6.31
CA GLU A 216 26.01 -2.68 -5.96
C GLU A 216 26.56 -1.90 -7.17
N ALA A 217 26.62 -2.54 -8.34
CA ALA A 217 27.03 -1.88 -9.57
C ALA A 217 26.09 -0.75 -9.96
N ASP A 218 24.78 -0.96 -9.83
CA ASP A 218 23.76 0.06 -10.11
C ASP A 218 23.79 1.21 -9.10
N PHE A 219 24.01 0.95 -7.81
CA PHE A 219 24.22 1.98 -6.80
C PHE A 219 25.44 2.85 -7.11
N LYS A 220 26.58 2.23 -7.44
CA LYS A 220 27.79 2.97 -7.82
C LYS A 220 27.58 3.82 -9.08
N ALA A 221 26.87 3.30 -10.07
CA ALA A 221 26.51 4.03 -11.28
C ALA A 221 25.56 5.21 -10.97
N LEU A 222 24.59 5.02 -10.09
CA LEU A 222 23.65 6.05 -9.63
C LEU A 222 24.39 7.21 -8.94
N VAL A 223 25.22 6.90 -7.96
CA VAL A 223 26.03 7.91 -7.22
C VAL A 223 26.99 8.63 -8.17
N ALA A 224 27.68 7.92 -9.08
CA ALA A 224 28.60 8.51 -10.02
C ALA A 224 27.91 9.50 -10.99
N LYS A 225 26.69 9.18 -11.43
CA LYS A 225 25.93 10.01 -12.38
C LYS A 225 25.19 11.16 -11.70
N TYR A 226 24.69 10.94 -10.50
CA TYR A 226 23.83 11.87 -9.76
C TYR A 226 24.35 12.20 -8.36
N PRO A 227 25.64 12.59 -8.19
CA PRO A 227 26.28 12.74 -6.88
C PRO A 227 25.72 13.89 -6.03
N LYS A 228 24.87 14.75 -6.60
CA LYS A 228 24.25 15.89 -5.89
C LYS A 228 22.72 15.81 -5.87
N PHE A 229 22.14 14.71 -6.30
CA PHE A 229 20.70 14.56 -6.25
C PHE A 229 20.28 14.11 -4.84
N PRO A 230 19.31 14.79 -4.22
CA PRO A 230 18.83 14.45 -2.86
C PRO A 230 18.46 12.98 -2.73
N SER A 231 18.75 12.40 -1.59
CA SER A 231 18.50 11.01 -1.20
C SER A 231 19.28 9.93 -1.98
N VAL A 232 20.11 10.28 -2.98
CA VAL A 232 20.94 9.29 -3.69
C VAL A 232 21.99 8.69 -2.75
N HIS A 233 22.73 9.53 -2.01
CA HIS A 233 23.71 9.06 -1.02
C HIS A 233 23.03 8.39 0.18
N TYR A 234 21.87 8.90 0.61
CA TYR A 234 21.08 8.24 1.65
C TYR A 234 20.70 6.81 1.24
N PHE A 235 20.18 6.63 0.03
CA PHE A 235 19.76 5.32 -0.47
C PHE A 235 20.93 4.36 -0.60
N TYR A 236 22.07 4.80 -1.15
CA TYR A 236 23.29 3.99 -1.21
C TYR A 236 23.81 3.66 0.19
N GLY A 237 23.81 4.64 1.10
CA GLY A 237 24.19 4.44 2.50
C GLY A 237 23.34 3.38 3.20
N THR A 238 22.03 3.30 2.93
CA THR A 238 21.16 2.24 3.49
C THR A 238 21.50 0.85 2.95
N PHE A 239 21.83 0.72 1.68
CA PHE A 239 22.37 -0.52 1.12
C PHE A 239 23.67 -0.93 1.80
N LEU A 240 24.62 -0.01 1.93
CA LEU A 240 25.91 -0.27 2.59
C LEU A 240 25.72 -0.62 4.06
N ALA A 241 24.80 0.03 4.78
CA ALA A 241 24.53 -0.27 6.19
C ALA A 241 24.11 -1.73 6.42
N ALA A 242 23.44 -2.32 5.44
CA ALA A 242 23.01 -3.72 5.48
C ALA A 242 24.13 -4.71 5.03
N ARG A 243 25.00 -4.29 4.10
CA ARG A 243 25.95 -5.19 3.42
C ARG A 243 27.40 -4.98 3.87
N TYR A 244 27.82 -3.71 4.00
CA TYR A 244 29.16 -3.25 4.33
C TYR A 244 29.09 -2.12 5.37
N PRO A 245 28.68 -2.45 6.60
CA PRO A 245 28.28 -1.43 7.59
C PRO A 245 29.37 -0.39 7.90
N GLU A 246 30.65 -0.74 7.75
CA GLU A 246 31.79 0.17 7.94
C GLU A 246 31.92 1.24 6.85
N GLN A 247 31.22 1.07 5.71
CA GLN A 247 31.27 1.99 4.58
C GLN A 247 30.08 2.95 4.49
N CYS A 248 29.06 2.80 5.35
CA CYS A 248 27.82 3.58 5.20
C CYS A 248 27.93 5.02 5.72
N VAL A 249 28.77 5.28 6.72
CA VAL A 249 28.86 6.61 7.38
C VAL A 249 29.27 7.71 6.40
N PRO A 250 30.29 7.55 5.54
CA PRO A 250 30.65 8.57 4.56
C PRO A 250 29.48 8.94 3.64
N GLU A 251 28.65 8.00 3.23
CA GLU A 251 27.51 8.24 2.36
C GLU A 251 26.41 9.07 3.07
N PHE A 252 26.09 8.75 4.32
CA PHE A 252 25.15 9.55 5.09
C PHE A 252 25.66 10.98 5.39
N LEU A 253 26.97 11.14 5.63
CA LEU A 253 27.58 12.47 5.77
C LEU A 253 27.56 13.24 4.44
N GLN A 254 27.79 12.56 3.33
CA GLN A 254 27.69 13.16 2.00
C GLN A 254 26.24 13.62 1.73
N GLU A 255 25.23 12.80 2.09
CA GLU A 255 23.82 13.22 2.01
C GLU A 255 23.57 14.50 2.82
N LEU A 256 24.10 14.62 4.03
CA LEU A 256 23.96 15.84 4.85
C LEU A 256 24.63 17.07 4.22
N SER A 257 25.65 16.88 3.38
CA SER A 257 26.27 17.99 2.64
C SER A 257 25.39 18.51 1.50
N ILE A 258 24.49 17.65 0.98
CA ILE A 258 23.56 17.95 -0.13
C ILE A 258 22.22 18.42 0.44
N THR A 259 21.72 17.71 1.45
CA THR A 259 20.44 17.93 2.12
C THR A 259 20.69 18.14 3.62
N PRO A 260 21.09 19.36 4.03
CA PRO A 260 21.47 19.63 5.42
C PRO A 260 20.36 19.39 6.46
N ASP A 261 19.11 19.34 6.04
CA ASP A 261 17.92 19.08 6.85
C ASP A 261 17.43 17.62 6.76
N SER A 262 18.21 16.73 6.17
CA SER A 262 17.86 15.30 6.07
C SER A 262 17.74 14.66 7.44
N VAL A 263 16.50 14.50 7.93
CA VAL A 263 16.18 13.76 9.16
C VAL A 263 16.55 12.28 9.03
N PRO A 264 16.23 11.58 7.91
CA PRO A 264 16.55 10.16 7.77
C PRO A 264 18.06 9.87 7.84
N ALA A 265 18.90 10.71 7.23
CA ALA A 265 20.35 10.53 7.29
C ALA A 265 20.89 10.66 8.72
N ARG A 266 20.39 11.64 9.51
CA ARG A 266 20.74 11.80 10.92
C ARG A 266 20.29 10.62 11.78
N VAL A 267 19.08 10.09 11.52
CA VAL A 267 18.60 8.89 12.19
C VAL A 267 19.54 7.72 11.94
N GLN A 268 19.96 7.50 10.69
CA GLN A 268 20.92 6.43 10.35
C GLN A 268 22.28 6.65 11.00
N LEU A 269 22.82 7.87 10.98
CA LEU A 269 24.06 8.22 11.68
C LEU A 269 23.98 7.98 13.19
N SER A 270 22.84 8.35 13.80
CA SER A 270 22.62 8.06 15.22
C SER A 270 22.62 6.55 15.49
N LEU A 271 21.87 5.78 14.73
CA LEU A 271 21.79 4.32 14.89
C LEU A 271 23.14 3.64 14.64
N ARG A 272 23.90 4.10 13.66
CA ARG A 272 25.23 3.55 13.37
C ARG A 272 26.20 3.83 14.52
N ASN A 273 26.24 5.07 15.02
CA ASN A 273 27.08 5.43 16.15
C ASN A 273 26.70 4.68 17.44
N LEU A 274 25.39 4.31 17.62
CA LEU A 274 24.99 3.43 18.73
C LEU A 274 25.62 2.03 18.61
N ILE A 275 25.67 1.47 17.42
CA ILE A 275 26.27 0.14 17.17
C ILE A 275 27.79 0.18 17.42
N GLU A 276 28.44 1.30 17.11
CA GLU A 276 29.87 1.52 17.31
C GLU A 276 30.22 2.01 18.72
N GLU A 277 29.22 2.10 19.62
CA GLU A 277 29.35 2.59 20.99
C GLU A 277 29.81 4.05 21.09
N ASN A 278 29.71 4.82 20.00
CA ASN A 278 29.99 6.26 19.96
C ASN A 278 28.79 7.06 20.50
N LEU A 279 28.47 6.89 21.80
CA LEU A 279 27.21 7.31 22.39
C LEU A 279 26.97 8.83 22.32
N ASP A 280 28.02 9.64 22.36
CA ASP A 280 27.90 11.12 22.30
C ASP A 280 27.49 11.57 20.90
N GLU A 281 28.11 11.04 19.84
CA GLU A 281 27.75 11.34 18.46
C GLU A 281 26.35 10.77 18.13
N ALA A 282 26.01 9.57 18.61
CA ALA A 282 24.68 9.01 18.48
C ALA A 282 23.61 9.95 19.04
N LEU A 283 23.81 10.45 20.27
CA LEU A 283 22.86 11.36 20.91
C LEU A 283 22.81 12.72 20.20
N LYS A 284 23.94 13.24 19.72
CA LYS A 284 24.01 14.49 18.95
C LYS A 284 23.15 14.39 17.68
N PHE A 285 23.36 13.38 16.82
CA PHE A 285 22.57 13.20 15.60
C PHE A 285 21.09 12.96 15.88
N ALA A 286 20.76 12.23 16.94
CA ALA A 286 19.38 12.02 17.35
C ALA A 286 18.69 13.32 17.77
N ARG A 287 19.35 14.17 18.56
CA ARG A 287 18.82 15.48 18.96
C ARG A 287 18.64 16.42 17.77
N GLU A 288 19.61 16.44 16.85
CA GLU A 288 19.50 17.20 15.61
C GLU A 288 18.30 16.75 14.77
N ALA A 289 18.08 15.42 14.66
CA ALA A 289 16.93 14.85 13.94
C ALA A 289 15.60 15.28 14.57
N VAL A 290 15.47 15.23 15.90
CA VAL A 290 14.26 15.67 16.63
C VAL A 290 14.07 17.18 16.52
N ALA A 291 15.14 17.97 16.54
CA ALA A 291 15.04 19.43 16.37
C ALA A 291 14.51 19.83 14.98
N LEU A 292 14.86 19.06 13.94
CA LEU A 292 14.37 19.27 12.58
C LEU A 292 12.92 18.77 12.36
N SER A 293 12.56 17.65 13.00
CA SER A 293 11.24 17.08 12.89
C SER A 293 10.82 16.41 14.21
N PRO A 294 10.21 17.19 15.13
CA PRO A 294 9.77 16.71 16.45
C PRO A 294 8.69 15.62 16.36
N ASP A 295 7.95 15.60 15.26
CA ASP A 295 6.87 14.66 14.92
C ASP A 295 7.34 13.45 14.08
N SER A 296 8.63 13.30 13.85
CA SER A 296 9.20 12.11 13.22
C SER A 296 9.32 10.96 14.23
N VAL A 297 8.56 9.88 14.01
CA VAL A 297 8.67 8.65 14.80
C VAL A 297 10.11 8.14 14.82
N GLY A 298 10.76 8.07 13.65
CA GLY A 298 12.15 7.62 13.51
C GLY A 298 13.14 8.46 14.33
N ALA A 299 12.98 9.78 14.34
CA ALA A 299 13.83 10.69 15.13
C ALA A 299 13.60 10.48 16.63
N GLN A 300 12.35 10.37 17.08
CA GLN A 300 12.04 10.10 18.50
C GLN A 300 12.59 8.75 18.96
N LEU A 301 12.49 7.72 18.14
CA LEU A 301 13.03 6.39 18.44
C LEU A 301 14.58 6.41 18.49
N ALA A 302 15.23 7.14 17.59
CA ALA A 302 16.69 7.29 17.62
C ALA A 302 17.13 8.01 18.90
N LEU A 303 16.45 9.11 19.28
CA LEU A 303 16.71 9.82 20.53
C LEU A 303 16.53 8.92 21.75
N ALA A 304 15.41 8.20 21.83
CA ALA A 304 15.13 7.30 22.93
C ALA A 304 16.19 6.19 23.07
N LYS A 305 16.59 5.58 21.94
CA LYS A 305 17.66 4.56 21.93
C LYS A 305 19.00 5.13 22.39
N ALA A 306 19.36 6.34 21.93
CA ALA A 306 20.62 6.99 22.32
C ALA A 306 20.64 7.37 23.82
N LEU A 307 19.54 7.92 24.34
CA LEU A 307 19.40 8.23 25.77
C LEU A 307 19.50 6.98 26.62
N ARG A 308 18.79 5.90 26.24
CA ARG A 308 18.85 4.63 26.95
C ARG A 308 20.27 4.03 26.97
N ALA A 309 20.98 4.08 25.85
CA ALA A 309 22.36 3.60 25.76
C ALA A 309 23.31 4.38 26.69
N LYS A 310 23.03 5.67 26.92
CA LYS A 310 23.74 6.51 27.90
C LYS A 310 23.26 6.31 29.36
N GLY A 311 22.29 5.45 29.62
CA GLY A 311 21.72 5.19 30.93
C GLY A 311 20.58 6.15 31.35
N ASP A 312 20.25 7.14 30.54
CA ASP A 312 19.11 8.03 30.78
C ASP A 312 17.79 7.35 30.37
N ASN A 313 17.32 6.45 31.23
CA ASN A 313 16.10 5.68 30.98
C ASN A 313 14.82 6.53 31.09
N GLU A 314 14.80 7.58 31.94
CA GLU A 314 13.64 8.48 32.04
C GLU A 314 13.54 9.38 30.79
N GLY A 315 14.64 9.95 30.32
CA GLY A 315 14.68 10.68 29.06
C GLY A 315 14.30 9.80 27.86
N ALA A 316 14.78 8.56 27.84
CA ALA A 316 14.40 7.59 26.80
C ALA A 316 12.90 7.29 26.82
N LEU A 317 12.31 7.08 28.00
CA LEU A 317 10.88 6.86 28.16
C LEU A 317 10.07 8.06 27.66
N ALA A 318 10.49 9.29 27.98
CA ALA A 318 9.82 10.49 27.49
C ALA A 318 9.79 10.54 25.95
N ALA A 319 10.89 10.22 25.27
CA ALA A 319 10.96 10.17 23.82
C ALA A 319 10.12 9.01 23.22
N PHE A 320 10.11 7.83 23.85
CA PHE A 320 9.23 6.73 23.44
C PHE A 320 7.74 7.07 23.55
N LEU A 321 7.34 7.78 24.60
CA LEU A 321 5.96 8.26 24.78
C LEU A 321 5.54 9.27 23.68
N VAL A 322 6.50 10.07 23.18
CA VAL A 322 6.22 10.89 21.99
C VAL A 322 6.03 10.00 20.77
N GLY A 323 6.93 9.04 20.55
CA GLY A 323 6.82 8.08 19.44
C GLY A 323 5.51 7.30 19.47
N GLU A 324 5.07 6.86 20.65
CA GLU A 324 3.79 6.19 20.84
C GLU A 324 2.57 7.06 20.44
N ARG A 325 2.57 8.33 20.79
CA ARG A 325 1.49 9.26 20.37
C ARG A 325 1.46 9.49 18.87
N LEU A 326 2.61 9.46 18.22
CA LEU A 326 2.74 9.62 16.78
C LEU A 326 2.36 8.34 16.01
N ASP A 327 2.67 7.17 16.58
CA ASP A 327 2.31 5.86 16.05
C ASP A 327 1.79 4.94 17.18
N PRO A 328 0.52 5.08 17.57
CA PRO A 328 -0.04 4.34 18.69
C PRO A 328 -0.23 2.84 18.45
N VAL A 329 -0.15 2.41 17.18
CA VAL A 329 -0.36 1.01 16.79
C VAL A 329 0.95 0.26 16.52
N SER A 330 2.11 0.85 16.81
CA SER A 330 3.42 0.24 16.59
C SER A 330 3.78 -0.77 17.69
N PRO A 331 3.86 -2.08 17.43
CA PRO A 331 4.34 -3.06 18.40
C PRO A 331 5.81 -2.82 18.77
N SER A 332 6.62 -2.34 17.81
CA SER A 332 8.05 -2.08 18.05
C SER A 332 8.26 -1.03 19.13
N ILE A 333 7.48 0.04 19.16
CA ILE A 333 7.55 1.07 20.20
C ILE A 333 7.18 0.47 21.55
N ARG A 334 6.09 -0.30 21.63
CA ARG A 334 5.65 -0.97 22.86
C ARG A 334 6.74 -1.87 23.45
N LEU A 335 7.39 -2.67 22.61
CA LEU A 335 8.48 -3.55 23.04
C LEU A 335 9.68 -2.76 23.61
N LEU A 336 10.02 -1.63 22.99
CA LEU A 336 11.09 -0.76 23.47
C LEU A 336 10.73 -0.12 24.82
N MET A 337 9.46 0.29 25.01
CA MET A 337 8.94 0.79 26.28
C MET A 337 8.94 -0.29 27.37
N VAL A 338 8.55 -1.52 27.07
CA VAL A 338 8.64 -2.67 27.99
C VAL A 338 10.06 -2.80 28.56
N ASN A 339 11.08 -2.74 27.70
CA ASN A 339 12.46 -2.85 28.10
C ASN A 339 12.93 -1.64 28.93
N THR A 340 12.41 -0.46 28.64
CA THR A 340 12.74 0.77 29.38
C THR A 340 12.07 0.78 30.76
N TYR A 341 10.80 0.41 30.87
CA TYR A 341 10.10 0.25 32.15
C TYR A 341 10.76 -0.80 33.04
N ARG A 342 11.25 -1.90 32.43
CA ARG A 342 12.01 -2.91 33.19
C ARG A 342 13.30 -2.32 33.78
N ALA A 343 14.04 -1.52 33.02
CA ALA A 343 15.26 -0.85 33.49
C ALA A 343 14.97 0.17 34.61
N LEU A 344 13.78 0.79 34.58
CA LEU A 344 13.30 1.72 35.61
C LEU A 344 12.65 1.03 36.83
N ASN A 345 12.60 -0.30 36.86
CA ASN A 345 11.90 -1.11 37.89
C ASN A 345 10.39 -0.78 38.01
N ARG A 346 9.77 -0.26 36.95
CA ARG A 346 8.34 0.08 36.88
C ARG A 346 7.53 -1.14 36.38
N ILE A 347 7.36 -2.14 37.26
CA ILE A 347 6.87 -3.47 36.87
C ILE A 347 5.43 -3.44 36.35
N ASP A 348 4.55 -2.63 36.92
CA ASP A 348 3.14 -2.58 36.49
C ASP A 348 2.98 -1.91 35.13
N ASP A 349 3.74 -0.85 34.85
CA ASP A 349 3.81 -0.22 33.54
C ASP A 349 4.37 -1.19 32.49
N MET A 350 5.45 -1.91 32.82
CA MET A 350 6.03 -2.93 31.96
C MET A 350 4.99 -4.01 31.57
N ARG A 351 4.20 -4.51 32.57
CA ARG A 351 3.17 -5.52 32.30
C ARG A 351 2.06 -5.00 31.37
N ARG A 352 1.62 -3.76 31.61
CA ARG A 352 0.61 -3.10 30.75
C ARG A 352 1.09 -2.96 29.31
N GLU A 353 2.30 -2.45 29.11
CA GLU A 353 2.87 -2.28 27.77
C GLU A 353 3.13 -3.62 27.07
N ASN A 354 3.51 -4.66 27.83
CA ASN A 354 3.69 -6.00 27.25
C ASN A 354 2.35 -6.61 26.77
N ALA A 355 1.28 -6.40 27.53
CA ALA A 355 -0.05 -6.86 27.11
C ALA A 355 -0.51 -6.15 25.82
N GLU A 356 -0.24 -4.85 25.73
CA GLU A 356 -0.57 -4.06 24.53
C GLU A 356 0.32 -4.44 23.31
N TYR A 357 1.60 -4.73 23.53
CA TYR A 357 2.48 -5.28 22.51
C TYR A 357 1.93 -6.57 21.91
N GLU A 358 1.54 -7.55 22.75
CA GLU A 358 1.00 -8.82 22.28
C GLU A 358 -0.33 -8.65 21.55
N ARG A 359 -1.20 -7.73 22.00
CA ARG A 359 -2.46 -7.39 21.32
C ARG A 359 -2.19 -6.82 19.92
N LEU A 360 -1.36 -5.78 19.82
CA LEU A 360 -1.04 -5.13 18.56
C LEU A 360 -0.36 -6.08 17.57
N LYS A 361 0.57 -6.91 18.06
CA LYS A 361 1.24 -7.94 17.26
C LYS A 361 0.25 -8.94 16.65
N ALA A 362 -0.78 -9.33 17.42
CA ALA A 362 -1.82 -10.23 16.93
C ALA A 362 -2.74 -9.55 15.89
N GLU A 363 -3.00 -8.25 16.04
CA GLU A 363 -3.91 -7.49 15.17
C GLU A 363 -3.27 -7.04 13.86
N GLN A 364 -1.98 -6.75 13.85
CA GLN A 364 -1.29 -6.22 12.66
C GLN A 364 -1.15 -7.23 11.52
N GLY A 365 -1.18 -8.53 11.81
CA GLY A 365 -1.06 -9.56 10.78
C GLY A 365 0.19 -9.36 9.90
N THR A 366 -0.01 -9.01 8.64
CA THR A 366 1.06 -8.82 7.64
C THR A 366 1.43 -7.36 7.37
N TRP A 367 0.84 -6.40 8.11
CA TRP A 367 1.20 -4.99 7.90
C TRP A 367 2.64 -4.74 8.35
N PRO A 368 3.49 -4.07 7.52
CA PRO A 368 4.88 -3.74 7.81
C PRO A 368 5.07 -2.88 9.05
#